data_55e0f52de869908e6629798157a84bd7
#
_entry.id   55e0f52de869908e6629798157a84bd7
#
_cell.length_a   1.000
_cell.length_b   1.000
_cell.length_c   1.000
_cell.angle_alpha   90.00
_cell.angle_beta   90.00
_cell.angle_gamma   90.00
#
_symmetry.space_group_name_H-M   'P 1'
#
loop_
_entity.id
_entity.type
_entity.pdbx_description
1 polymer ?
#
loop_
_entity_poly.entity_id
_entity_poly.type
_entity_poly.pdbx_seq_one_letter_code
_entity_poly.pdbx_strand_id
1 'polypeptide(L)'
;MNKTKLRAIQNRQYNAEREAMDTWAKRDLNIEKLTEQVYQSSMQHITDEVDAFYLRYANRNGVSIKEARKRADTMDVTDYFQKAYEAVRDKDFSDEAEEWLRVYNLKMSTSRLELEKAKINLELLKMYSEIENITNEQLEQARLAEIARQTDLIKEYEEQSGILANSVGNPTDRLKGVVNADFYGANFSERIWSRNGHYASLRKELFKSLNNLSVDMMGYRRERNRLMKIFNTSKYESMRLIRTEHQRVNMQVQHEMAVANDFTHYTYVAESGACSICKALAGKTFKIEDYEMGVSAPLMHPACVCSVYHHIEMTYDNGKKTTDDMDIASKDDYI
;
A
#
# COMPACT_ATOMS: atom_id res chain seq x y z
N MET A 1 32.00 -8.09 -28.02
CA MET A 1 31.75 -9.05 -26.90
C MET A 1 31.33 -10.38 -27.49
N ASN A 2 31.74 -11.54 -26.94
CA ASN A 2 31.31 -12.84 -27.45
C ASN A 2 29.98 -13.31 -26.81
N LYS A 3 29.27 -14.24 -27.48
CA LYS A 3 27.95 -14.75 -27.06
C LYS A 3 27.97 -15.40 -25.66
N THR A 4 29.06 -16.06 -25.30
CA THR A 4 29.21 -16.71 -23.98
C THR A 4 29.27 -15.68 -22.86
N LYS A 5 30.03 -14.60 -23.07
CA LYS A 5 30.15 -13.51 -22.11
C LYS A 5 28.80 -12.78 -21.92
N LEU A 6 28.09 -12.52 -23.01
CA LEU A 6 26.75 -11.91 -22.95
C LEU A 6 25.76 -12.77 -22.13
N ARG A 7 25.70 -14.09 -22.40
CA ARG A 7 24.83 -15.00 -21.64
C ARG A 7 25.19 -15.04 -20.15
N ALA A 8 26.48 -14.95 -19.81
CA ALA A 8 26.91 -14.89 -18.42
C ALA A 8 26.40 -13.62 -17.74
N ILE A 9 26.48 -12.46 -18.40
CA ILE A 9 25.94 -11.18 -17.90
C ILE A 9 24.43 -11.27 -17.70
N GLN A 10 23.69 -11.74 -18.70
CA GLN A 10 22.23 -11.89 -18.63
C GLN A 10 21.79 -12.85 -17.50
N ASN A 11 22.48 -13.98 -17.35
CA ASN A 11 22.22 -14.92 -16.27
C ASN A 11 22.49 -14.28 -14.90
N ARG A 12 23.55 -13.48 -14.78
CA ARG A 12 23.86 -12.77 -13.55
C ARG A 12 22.76 -11.76 -13.19
N GLN A 13 22.31 -10.96 -14.17
CA GLN A 13 21.21 -10.01 -14.02
C GLN A 13 19.91 -10.72 -13.62
N TYR A 14 19.55 -11.78 -14.34
CA TYR A 14 18.38 -12.61 -14.02
C TYR A 14 18.42 -13.16 -12.59
N ASN A 15 19.55 -13.70 -12.17
CA ASN A 15 19.69 -14.24 -10.81
C ASN A 15 19.61 -13.14 -9.75
N ALA A 16 20.20 -11.97 -10.01
CA ALA A 16 20.11 -10.82 -9.11
C ALA A 16 18.66 -10.35 -8.92
N GLU A 17 17.84 -10.37 -9.97
CA GLU A 17 16.42 -10.05 -9.84
C GLU A 17 15.64 -11.14 -9.07
N ARG A 18 16.00 -12.42 -9.25
CA ARG A 18 15.42 -13.52 -8.46
C ARG A 18 15.75 -13.39 -6.97
N GLU A 19 16.97 -13.07 -6.60
CA GLU A 19 17.41 -12.81 -5.23
C GLU A 19 16.71 -11.58 -4.63
N ALA A 20 16.53 -10.53 -5.44
CA ALA A 20 15.81 -9.34 -5.04
C ALA A 20 14.34 -9.64 -4.71
N MET A 21 13.64 -10.40 -5.55
CA MET A 21 12.24 -10.81 -5.31
C MET A 21 12.10 -11.56 -3.98
N ASP A 22 13.02 -12.47 -3.66
CA ASP A 22 13.02 -13.19 -2.37
C ASP A 22 13.25 -12.23 -1.17
N THR A 23 14.09 -11.22 -1.36
CA THR A 23 14.36 -10.19 -0.34
C THR A 23 13.14 -9.30 -0.13
N TRP A 24 12.48 -8.88 -1.21
CA TRP A 24 11.24 -8.08 -1.14
C TRP A 24 10.12 -8.86 -0.48
N ALA A 25 9.94 -10.13 -0.80
CA ALA A 25 8.95 -11.00 -0.16
C ALA A 25 9.15 -11.10 1.36
N LYS A 26 10.41 -11.21 1.83
CA LYS A 26 10.73 -11.21 3.27
C LYS A 26 10.45 -9.87 3.93
N ARG A 27 10.78 -8.76 3.26
CA ARG A 27 10.44 -7.41 3.73
C ARG A 27 8.94 -7.23 3.88
N ASP A 28 8.17 -7.61 2.87
CA ASP A 28 6.71 -7.50 2.86
C ASP A 28 6.09 -8.29 4.01
N LEU A 29 6.59 -9.48 4.33
CA LEU A 29 6.15 -10.26 5.49
C LEU A 29 6.38 -9.54 6.83
N ASN A 30 7.46 -8.78 6.97
CA ASN A 30 7.72 -8.00 8.19
C ASN A 30 6.75 -6.83 8.33
N ILE A 31 6.47 -6.13 7.23
CA ILE A 31 5.52 -5.01 7.23
C ILE A 31 4.10 -5.51 7.51
N GLU A 32 3.75 -6.67 6.95
CA GLU A 32 2.46 -7.30 7.25
C GLU A 32 2.28 -7.59 8.74
N LYS A 33 3.32 -8.09 9.41
CA LYS A 33 3.27 -8.32 10.86
C LYS A 33 3.06 -7.02 11.64
N LEU A 34 3.76 -5.93 11.28
CA LEU A 34 3.56 -4.62 11.90
C LEU A 34 2.14 -4.10 11.65
N THR A 35 1.69 -4.13 10.41
CA THR A 35 0.32 -3.73 10.06
C THR A 35 -0.72 -4.58 10.78
N GLU A 36 -0.52 -5.89 10.89
CA GLU A 36 -1.40 -6.79 11.64
C GLU A 36 -1.48 -6.42 13.12
N GLN A 37 -0.36 -6.10 13.76
CA GLN A 37 -0.33 -5.67 15.16
C GLN A 37 -1.16 -4.39 15.38
N VAL A 38 -1.02 -3.41 14.50
CA VAL A 38 -1.82 -2.17 14.53
C VAL A 38 -3.30 -2.49 14.39
N TYR A 39 -3.68 -3.30 13.41
CA TYR A 39 -5.08 -3.71 13.21
C TYR A 39 -5.65 -4.51 14.40
N GLN A 40 -4.88 -5.41 14.99
CA GLN A 40 -5.32 -6.21 16.14
C GLN A 40 -5.52 -5.34 17.38
N SER A 41 -4.60 -4.43 17.67
CA SER A 41 -4.71 -3.49 18.78
C SER A 41 -5.97 -2.62 18.65
N SER A 42 -6.14 -1.97 17.51
CA SER A 42 -7.30 -1.11 17.28
C SER A 42 -8.62 -1.88 17.22
N MET A 43 -8.62 -3.08 16.65
CA MET A 43 -9.81 -3.96 16.67
C MET A 43 -10.21 -4.34 18.10
N GLN A 44 -9.23 -4.64 18.95
CA GLN A 44 -9.50 -4.94 20.36
C GLN A 44 -10.13 -3.73 21.07
N HIS A 45 -9.51 -2.54 20.96
CA HIS A 45 -10.04 -1.32 21.56
C HIS A 45 -11.46 -1.01 21.08
N ILE A 46 -11.72 -1.09 19.78
CA ILE A 46 -13.05 -0.84 19.22
C ILE A 46 -14.06 -1.90 19.69
N THR A 47 -13.66 -3.17 19.76
CA THR A 47 -14.52 -4.24 20.26
C THR A 47 -14.88 -4.00 21.74
N ASP A 48 -13.92 -3.63 22.57
CA ASP A 48 -14.13 -3.33 23.98
C ASP A 48 -15.07 -2.14 24.18
N GLU A 49 -14.95 -1.08 23.37
CA GLU A 49 -15.90 0.05 23.40
C GLU A 49 -17.31 -0.37 22.98
N VAL A 50 -17.45 -1.20 21.94
CA VAL A 50 -18.75 -1.74 21.51
C VAL A 50 -19.36 -2.62 22.59
N ASP A 51 -18.57 -3.47 23.23
CA ASP A 51 -19.03 -4.34 24.33
C ASP A 51 -19.44 -3.52 25.56
N ALA A 52 -18.65 -2.50 25.93
CA ALA A 52 -18.97 -1.58 27.00
C ALA A 52 -20.23 -0.76 26.70
N PHE A 53 -20.42 -0.33 25.46
CA PHE A 53 -21.66 0.33 25.02
C PHE A 53 -22.87 -0.58 25.19
N TYR A 54 -22.75 -1.84 24.72
CA TYR A 54 -23.80 -2.85 24.89
C TYR A 54 -24.16 -3.10 26.34
N LEU A 55 -23.17 -3.33 27.23
CA LEU A 55 -23.39 -3.57 28.65
C LEU A 55 -24.06 -2.38 29.35
N ARG A 56 -23.67 -1.15 29.03
CA ARG A 56 -24.29 0.06 29.55
C ARG A 56 -25.75 0.19 29.15
N TYR A 57 -26.14 -0.25 27.95
CA TYR A 57 -27.51 -0.26 27.48
C TYR A 57 -28.33 -1.41 28.12
N ALA A 58 -27.76 -2.59 28.19
CA ALA A 58 -28.42 -3.77 28.78
C ALA A 58 -28.73 -3.61 30.28
N ASN A 59 -27.83 -2.93 31.02
CA ASN A 59 -27.97 -2.74 32.49
C ASN A 59 -28.90 -1.58 32.89
N ARG A 60 -29.39 -0.75 31.98
CA ARG A 60 -30.38 0.29 32.25
C ARG A 60 -31.78 -0.23 32.03
N ASN A 61 -32.24 -1.04 32.95
CA ASN A 61 -33.66 -1.46 33.04
C ASN A 61 -34.54 -0.24 33.18
N GLY A 62 -35.43 -0.01 32.21
CA GLY A 62 -36.57 0.88 32.35
C GLY A 62 -36.77 1.97 31.30
N VAL A 63 -35.81 2.19 30.40
CA VAL A 63 -36.02 3.14 29.30
C VAL A 63 -35.98 2.41 27.97
N SER A 64 -37.07 2.48 27.20
CA SER A 64 -37.05 1.89 25.84
C SER A 64 -36.01 2.58 24.99
N ILE A 65 -35.35 1.84 24.09
CA ILE A 65 -34.37 2.35 23.12
C ILE A 65 -34.97 3.52 22.33
N LYS A 66 -36.25 3.49 22.05
CA LYS A 66 -37.00 4.55 21.36
C LYS A 66 -37.02 5.87 22.15
N GLU A 67 -37.17 5.78 23.48
CA GLU A 67 -37.19 6.95 24.37
C GLU A 67 -35.76 7.51 24.57
N ALA A 68 -34.76 6.67 24.69
CA ALA A 68 -33.35 7.08 24.74
C ALA A 68 -32.94 7.80 23.44
N ARG A 69 -33.43 7.32 22.31
CA ARG A 69 -33.20 7.93 20.99
C ARG A 69 -33.86 9.31 20.87
N LYS A 70 -35.11 9.44 21.30
CA LYS A 70 -35.85 10.71 21.28
C LYS A 70 -35.19 11.78 22.13
N ARG A 71 -34.58 11.42 23.25
CA ARG A 71 -33.82 12.35 24.11
C ARG A 71 -32.49 12.75 23.53
N ALA A 72 -31.87 11.89 22.73
CA ALA A 72 -30.60 12.17 22.03
C ALA A 72 -30.78 13.11 20.84
N ASP A 73 -31.92 13.01 20.13
CA ASP A 73 -32.19 13.80 18.91
C ASP A 73 -32.52 15.28 19.19
N THR A 74 -32.74 15.68 20.47
CA THR A 74 -33.15 17.02 20.85
C THR A 74 -32.02 17.98 21.23
N MET A 75 -30.73 17.56 21.15
CA MET A 75 -29.60 18.42 21.51
C MET A 75 -28.73 18.77 20.27
N ASP A 76 -28.53 20.08 20.12
CA ASP A 76 -27.65 20.61 19.08
C ASP A 76 -26.17 20.38 19.47
N VAL A 77 -25.56 19.43 18.80
CA VAL A 77 -24.18 18.97 19.05
C VAL A 77 -23.24 19.29 17.90
N THR A 78 -23.78 19.97 16.90
CA THR A 78 -23.18 20.16 15.57
C THR A 78 -21.81 20.84 15.64
N ASP A 79 -21.67 21.89 16.47
CA ASP A 79 -20.43 22.67 16.58
C ASP A 79 -19.25 21.91 17.21
N TYR A 80 -19.50 21.08 18.21
CA TYR A 80 -18.44 20.30 18.85
C TYR A 80 -18.05 19.07 18.05
N PHE A 81 -19.00 18.49 17.34
CA PHE A 81 -18.73 17.42 16.37
C PHE A 81 -17.85 17.93 15.23
N GLN A 82 -18.14 19.15 14.75
CA GLN A 82 -17.36 19.77 13.66
C GLN A 82 -15.91 20.04 14.09
N LYS A 83 -15.67 20.60 15.27
CA LYS A 83 -14.31 20.86 15.79
C LYS A 83 -13.53 19.59 16.10
N ALA A 84 -14.17 18.60 16.72
CA ALA A 84 -13.55 17.30 16.94
C ALA A 84 -13.27 16.58 15.61
N TYR A 85 -14.15 16.68 14.62
CA TYR A 85 -13.96 16.14 13.28
C TYR A 85 -12.82 16.83 12.53
N GLU A 86 -12.71 18.17 12.65
CA GLU A 86 -11.65 18.96 12.03
C GLU A 86 -10.28 18.65 12.65
N ALA A 87 -10.17 18.61 13.98
CA ALA A 87 -8.95 18.21 14.68
C ALA A 87 -8.48 16.81 14.27
N VAL A 88 -9.42 15.91 14.12
CA VAL A 88 -9.18 14.53 13.72
C VAL A 88 -8.81 14.41 12.23
N ARG A 89 -9.50 15.16 11.35
CA ARG A 89 -9.18 15.25 9.91
C ARG A 89 -7.77 15.81 9.68
N ASP A 90 -7.42 16.83 10.45
CA ASP A 90 -6.15 17.52 10.34
C ASP A 90 -5.01 16.79 11.07
N LYS A 91 -5.28 15.57 11.59
CA LYS A 91 -4.35 14.72 12.33
C LYS A 91 -3.77 15.43 13.57
N ASP A 92 -4.56 16.34 14.16
CA ASP A 92 -4.19 17.04 15.39
C ASP A 92 -4.47 16.11 16.58
N PHE A 93 -3.42 15.48 17.09
CA PHE A 93 -3.42 14.65 18.30
C PHE A 93 -2.86 15.42 19.50
N SER A 94 -2.91 16.77 19.44
CA SER A 94 -2.49 17.62 20.54
C SER A 94 -3.35 17.40 21.78
N ASP A 95 -2.81 17.78 22.95
CA ASP A 95 -3.57 17.80 24.23
C ASP A 95 -4.84 18.64 24.12
N GLU A 96 -4.87 19.60 23.21
CA GLU A 96 -6.00 20.48 22.93
C GLU A 96 -7.11 19.74 22.17
N ALA A 97 -6.77 18.87 21.24
CA ALA A 97 -7.73 17.98 20.54
C ALA A 97 -8.30 16.92 21.49
N GLU A 98 -7.49 16.39 22.41
CA GLU A 98 -7.98 15.51 23.49
C GLU A 98 -8.88 16.25 24.50
N GLU A 99 -8.59 17.51 24.81
CA GLU A 99 -9.44 18.34 25.66
C GLU A 99 -10.77 18.66 24.98
N TRP A 100 -10.80 18.95 23.68
CA TRP A 100 -12.04 19.13 22.94
C TRP A 100 -12.88 17.84 22.91
N LEU A 101 -12.24 16.69 22.78
CA LEU A 101 -12.92 15.40 22.91
C LEU A 101 -13.44 15.15 24.32
N ARG A 102 -12.72 15.60 25.38
CA ARG A 102 -13.19 15.54 26.78
C ARG A 102 -14.37 16.49 27.02
N VAL A 103 -14.31 17.72 26.51
CA VAL A 103 -15.40 18.72 26.63
C VAL A 103 -16.62 18.25 25.82
N TYR A 104 -16.39 17.69 24.63
CA TYR A 104 -17.42 17.01 23.85
C TYR A 104 -18.05 15.86 24.66
N ASN A 105 -17.24 15.02 25.29
CA ASN A 105 -17.68 13.93 26.16
C ASN A 105 -18.54 14.40 27.36
N LEU A 106 -18.19 15.49 27.98
CA LEU A 106 -18.90 16.05 29.14
C LEU A 106 -20.26 16.66 28.77
N LYS A 107 -20.35 17.31 27.60
CA LYS A 107 -21.63 17.88 27.10
C LYS A 107 -22.52 16.85 26.41
N MET A 108 -21.95 15.73 25.93
CA MET A 108 -22.62 14.67 25.17
C MET A 108 -23.16 13.53 26.02
N SER A 109 -23.35 13.72 27.28
CA SER A 109 -23.98 12.69 28.17
C SER A 109 -25.37 12.22 27.68
N THR A 110 -25.91 12.80 26.64
CA THR A 110 -27.24 12.54 26.07
C THR A 110 -27.25 11.74 24.78
N SER A 111 -26.18 11.76 23.95
CA SER A 111 -26.12 10.93 22.74
C SER A 111 -24.97 9.92 22.80
N ARG A 112 -25.19 8.86 23.57
CA ARG A 112 -24.18 7.80 23.75
C ARG A 112 -23.73 7.16 22.45
N LEU A 113 -24.61 7.00 21.50
CA LEU A 113 -24.29 6.42 20.21
C LEU A 113 -23.31 7.29 19.42
N GLU A 114 -23.52 8.60 19.40
CA GLU A 114 -22.63 9.54 18.72
C GLU A 114 -21.27 9.64 19.45
N LEU A 115 -21.28 9.55 20.78
CA LEU A 115 -20.05 9.46 21.55
C LEU A 115 -19.25 8.21 21.22
N GLU A 116 -19.89 7.04 21.16
CA GLU A 116 -19.19 5.81 20.79
C GLU A 116 -18.69 5.84 19.32
N LYS A 117 -19.45 6.45 18.41
CA LYS A 117 -18.98 6.71 17.04
C LYS A 117 -17.75 7.62 17.01
N ALA A 118 -17.73 8.67 17.84
CA ALA A 118 -16.59 9.59 17.92
C ALA A 118 -15.32 8.88 18.44
N LYS A 119 -15.44 8.07 19.49
CA LYS A 119 -14.32 7.27 20.02
C LYS A 119 -13.78 6.28 18.98
N ILE A 120 -14.68 5.53 18.33
CA ILE A 120 -14.31 4.58 17.28
C ILE A 120 -13.64 5.31 16.11
N ASN A 121 -14.17 6.48 15.74
CA ASN A 121 -13.58 7.29 14.69
C ASN A 121 -12.15 7.74 15.04
N LEU A 122 -11.91 8.18 16.26
CA LEU A 122 -10.58 8.54 16.74
C LEU A 122 -9.62 7.34 16.68
N GLU A 123 -10.06 6.19 17.12
CA GLU A 123 -9.26 4.96 17.06
C GLU A 123 -8.90 4.57 15.64
N LEU A 124 -9.85 4.68 14.69
CA LEU A 124 -9.59 4.43 13.28
C LEU A 124 -8.57 5.40 12.68
N LEU A 125 -8.61 6.66 13.10
CA LEU A 125 -7.66 7.66 12.64
C LEU A 125 -6.25 7.36 13.14
N LYS A 126 -6.11 7.04 14.42
CA LYS A 126 -4.84 6.60 15.00
C LYS A 126 -4.30 5.40 14.23
N MET A 127 -5.13 4.38 14.00
CA MET A 127 -4.78 3.17 13.27
C MET A 127 -4.26 3.49 11.86
N TYR A 128 -5.01 4.24 11.08
CA TYR A 128 -4.61 4.53 9.70
C TYR A 128 -3.44 5.50 9.60
N SER A 129 -3.31 6.46 10.54
CA SER A 129 -2.11 7.30 10.62
C SER A 129 -0.86 6.49 10.93
N GLU A 130 -0.93 5.53 11.83
CA GLU A 130 0.19 4.65 12.15
C GLU A 130 0.56 3.75 10.97
N ILE A 131 -0.42 3.16 10.29
CA ILE A 131 -0.21 2.37 9.07
C ILE A 131 0.44 3.22 7.97
N GLU A 132 -0.04 4.44 7.75
CA GLU A 132 0.54 5.37 6.78
C GLU A 132 1.99 5.72 7.11
N ASN A 133 2.28 6.04 8.36
CA ASN A 133 3.64 6.38 8.81
C ASN A 133 4.61 5.20 8.63
N ILE A 134 4.23 4.01 9.11
CA ILE A 134 5.02 2.78 8.94
C ILE A 134 5.26 2.52 7.44
N THR A 135 4.23 2.64 6.62
CA THR A 135 4.35 2.37 5.19
C THR A 135 5.25 3.38 4.49
N ASN A 136 5.07 4.68 4.73
CA ASN A 136 5.89 5.72 4.13
C ASN A 136 7.37 5.57 4.48
N GLU A 137 7.69 5.25 5.74
CA GLU A 137 9.06 4.96 6.16
C GLU A 137 9.64 3.75 5.41
N GLN A 138 8.86 2.68 5.28
CA GLN A 138 9.29 1.47 4.58
C GLN A 138 9.42 1.67 3.06
N LEU A 139 8.56 2.48 2.44
CA LEU A 139 8.67 2.85 1.03
C LEU A 139 9.93 3.66 0.76
N GLU A 140 10.29 4.57 1.65
CA GLU A 140 11.53 5.34 1.54
C GLU A 140 12.76 4.44 1.71
N GLN A 141 12.75 3.52 2.66
CA GLN A 141 13.81 2.52 2.82
C GLN A 141 13.92 1.61 1.58
N ALA A 142 12.79 1.19 1.01
CA ALA A 142 12.75 0.41 -0.21
C ALA A 142 13.37 1.17 -1.39
N ARG A 143 13.03 2.44 -1.56
CA ARG A 143 13.59 3.32 -2.58
C ARG A 143 15.12 3.42 -2.47
N LEU A 144 15.62 3.70 -1.27
CA LEU A 144 17.07 3.83 -1.03
C LEU A 144 17.81 2.51 -1.27
N ALA A 145 17.27 1.40 -0.79
CA ALA A 145 17.86 0.08 -0.98
C ALA A 145 17.90 -0.31 -2.47
N GLU A 146 16.83 0.00 -3.20
CA GLU A 146 16.75 -0.31 -4.62
C GLU A 146 17.71 0.56 -5.46
N ILE A 147 17.87 1.86 -5.13
CA ILE A 147 18.88 2.72 -5.75
C ILE A 147 20.29 2.14 -5.56
N ALA A 148 20.63 1.73 -4.33
CA ALA A 148 21.94 1.13 -4.04
C ALA A 148 22.14 -0.15 -4.85
N ARG A 149 21.15 -1.05 -4.84
CA ARG A 149 21.18 -2.32 -5.59
C ARG A 149 21.36 -2.09 -7.08
N GLN A 150 20.58 -1.19 -7.68
CA GLN A 150 20.69 -0.88 -9.11
C GLN A 150 22.05 -0.24 -9.44
N THR A 151 22.55 0.63 -8.58
CA THR A 151 23.88 1.22 -8.75
C THR A 151 24.96 0.14 -8.84
N ASP A 152 24.93 -0.85 -7.95
CA ASP A 152 25.91 -1.94 -7.94
C ASP A 152 25.76 -2.86 -9.15
N LEU A 153 24.53 -3.18 -9.56
CA LEU A 153 24.27 -3.98 -10.76
C LEU A 153 24.72 -3.28 -12.05
N ILE A 154 24.53 -1.98 -12.15
CA ILE A 154 24.97 -1.20 -13.31
C ILE A 154 26.49 -1.19 -13.37
N LYS A 155 27.20 -0.96 -12.26
CA LYS A 155 28.67 -1.05 -12.22
C LYS A 155 29.17 -2.43 -12.62
N GLU A 156 28.57 -3.49 -12.07
CA GLU A 156 28.92 -4.87 -12.44
C GLU A 156 28.67 -5.15 -13.93
N TYR A 157 27.56 -4.64 -14.47
CA TYR A 157 27.24 -4.74 -15.90
C TYR A 157 28.30 -4.04 -16.77
N GLU A 158 28.72 -2.82 -16.41
CA GLU A 158 29.76 -2.04 -17.09
C GLU A 158 31.11 -2.77 -17.09
N GLU A 159 31.54 -3.27 -15.93
CA GLU A 159 32.78 -4.04 -15.77
C GLU A 159 32.78 -5.30 -16.64
N GLN A 160 31.67 -6.02 -16.64
CA GLN A 160 31.54 -7.26 -17.38
C GLN A 160 31.34 -7.03 -18.88
N SER A 161 30.58 -6.01 -19.29
CA SER A 161 30.33 -5.74 -20.72
C SER A 161 31.50 -5.04 -21.40
N GLY A 162 32.31 -4.29 -20.66
CA GLY A 162 33.35 -3.40 -21.20
C GLY A 162 32.77 -2.10 -21.78
N ILE A 163 31.51 -1.79 -21.50
CA ILE A 163 30.91 -0.51 -21.80
C ILE A 163 31.30 0.41 -20.64
N LEU A 164 32.11 1.40 -20.91
CA LEU A 164 32.55 2.38 -19.93
C LEU A 164 31.52 3.53 -19.90
N ALA A 165 30.60 3.51 -18.92
CA ALA A 165 29.95 4.74 -18.53
C ALA A 165 30.94 5.56 -17.70
N ASN A 166 31.06 6.85 -17.99
CA ASN A 166 31.96 7.74 -17.24
C ASN A 166 31.58 7.93 -15.77
N SER A 167 30.32 7.64 -15.43
CA SER A 167 29.78 7.57 -14.08
C SER A 167 28.40 6.91 -14.12
N VAL A 168 28.02 6.17 -13.07
CA VAL A 168 26.64 5.66 -12.95
C VAL A 168 25.69 6.84 -12.79
N GLY A 169 24.80 7.01 -13.76
CA GLY A 169 23.77 8.04 -13.74
C GLY A 169 22.81 7.81 -12.56
N ASN A 170 22.58 8.85 -11.76
CA ASN A 170 21.62 8.82 -10.66
C ASN A 170 20.59 9.95 -10.85
N PRO A 171 19.37 9.66 -11.27
CA PRO A 171 18.33 10.66 -11.53
C PRO A 171 17.68 11.14 -10.20
N THR A 172 18.49 11.72 -9.32
CA THR A 172 18.14 12.05 -7.92
C THR A 172 16.80 12.77 -7.79
N ASP A 173 16.50 13.73 -8.67
CA ASP A 173 15.25 14.51 -8.56
C ASP A 173 14.02 13.69 -8.94
N ARG A 174 14.10 12.83 -9.95
CA ARG A 174 13.01 11.92 -10.30
C ARG A 174 12.82 10.86 -9.23
N LEU A 175 13.90 10.33 -8.68
CA LEU A 175 13.86 9.31 -7.64
C LEU A 175 13.27 9.81 -6.30
N LYS A 176 13.39 11.10 -5.98
CA LYS A 176 12.75 11.69 -4.78
C LYS A 176 11.22 11.64 -4.84
N GLY A 177 10.64 11.81 -6.03
CA GLY A 177 9.20 11.80 -6.22
C GLY A 177 8.55 10.42 -6.21
N VAL A 178 9.33 9.34 -6.35
CA VAL A 178 8.83 7.98 -6.55
C VAL A 178 7.91 7.51 -5.42
N VAL A 179 8.22 7.79 -4.16
CA VAL A 179 7.41 7.34 -3.01
C VAL A 179 5.98 7.89 -3.07
N ASN A 180 5.84 9.18 -3.42
CA ASN A 180 4.56 9.87 -3.46
C ASN A 180 3.93 9.94 -4.86
N ALA A 181 4.47 9.20 -5.82
CA ALA A 181 3.96 9.22 -7.19
C ALA A 181 2.53 8.66 -7.26
N ASP A 182 1.73 9.25 -8.14
CA ASP A 182 0.43 8.72 -8.52
C ASP A 182 0.60 7.39 -9.26
N PHE A 183 -0.27 6.44 -8.94
CA PHE A 183 -0.36 5.16 -9.64
C PHE A 183 -1.83 4.81 -9.83
N TYR A 184 -2.30 4.77 -11.07
CA TYR A 184 -3.72 4.62 -11.40
C TYR A 184 -4.64 5.62 -10.69
N GLY A 185 -4.28 6.90 -10.76
CA GLY A 185 -5.12 8.02 -10.34
C GLY A 185 -5.13 8.33 -8.84
N ALA A 186 -4.22 7.74 -8.04
CA ALA A 186 -4.05 8.10 -6.64
C ALA A 186 -2.71 7.64 -6.08
N ASN A 187 -2.12 8.40 -5.15
CA ASN A 187 -0.99 7.96 -4.35
C ASN A 187 -1.45 7.15 -3.11
N PHE A 188 -0.50 6.59 -2.34
CA PHE A 188 -0.81 5.76 -1.18
C PHE A 188 -1.66 6.49 -0.13
N SER A 189 -1.32 7.73 0.22
CA SER A 189 -2.06 8.54 1.20
C SER A 189 -3.50 8.79 0.75
N GLU A 190 -3.72 9.12 -0.51
CA GLU A 190 -5.06 9.32 -1.07
C GLU A 190 -5.91 8.05 -1.03
N ARG A 191 -5.31 6.87 -1.24
CA ARG A 191 -6.01 5.57 -1.12
C ARG A 191 -6.46 5.29 0.30
N ILE A 192 -5.76 5.80 1.31
CA ILE A 192 -6.18 5.72 2.71
C ILE A 192 -7.26 6.74 3.01
N TRP A 193 -7.03 8.03 2.70
CA TRP A 193 -7.78 9.15 3.26
C TRP A 193 -8.89 9.72 2.39
N SER A 194 -8.92 9.40 1.09
CA SER A 194 -9.98 9.92 0.23
C SER A 194 -11.37 9.51 0.69
N ARG A 195 -12.39 10.18 0.15
CA ARG A 195 -13.80 9.91 0.46
C ARG A 195 -14.22 8.44 0.29
N ASN A 196 -13.57 7.73 -0.63
CA ASN A 196 -13.79 6.32 -0.90
C ASN A 196 -12.58 5.46 -0.47
N GLY A 197 -11.65 6.03 0.30
CA GLY A 197 -10.45 5.36 0.79
C GLY A 197 -10.75 4.33 1.89
N HIS A 198 -9.70 3.63 2.30
CA HIS A 198 -9.81 2.55 3.27
C HIS A 198 -10.40 3.00 4.62
N TYR A 199 -9.95 4.17 5.13
CA TYR A 199 -10.49 4.77 6.36
C TYR A 199 -11.99 5.03 6.26
N ALA A 200 -12.42 5.74 5.21
CA ALA A 200 -13.83 6.11 5.06
C ALA A 200 -14.74 4.88 4.88
N SER A 201 -14.25 3.87 4.17
CA SER A 201 -14.96 2.60 3.94
C SER A 201 -15.15 1.82 5.23
N LEU A 202 -14.08 1.62 6.01
CA LEU A 202 -14.14 0.92 7.30
C LEU A 202 -15.03 1.68 8.30
N ARG A 203 -14.85 2.98 8.43
CA ARG A 203 -15.66 3.85 9.27
C ARG A 203 -17.17 3.72 8.97
N LYS A 204 -17.54 3.79 7.69
CA LYS A 204 -18.92 3.66 7.25
C LYS A 204 -19.56 2.33 7.71
N GLU A 205 -18.85 1.23 7.54
CA GLU A 205 -19.34 -0.08 7.91
C GLU A 205 -19.43 -0.26 9.44
N LEU A 206 -18.48 0.28 10.20
CA LEU A 206 -18.53 0.29 11.67
C LEU A 206 -19.70 1.11 12.18
N PHE A 207 -19.91 2.31 11.64
CA PHE A 207 -21.04 3.15 12.05
C PHE A 207 -22.40 2.51 11.71
N LYS A 208 -22.49 1.79 10.59
CA LYS A 208 -23.67 0.99 10.26
C LYS A 208 -23.93 -0.11 11.28
N SER A 209 -22.89 -0.83 11.71
CA SER A 209 -23.03 -1.85 12.74
C SER A 209 -23.44 -1.27 14.09
N LEU A 210 -22.88 -0.13 14.50
CA LEU A 210 -23.30 0.57 15.72
C LEU A 210 -24.78 1.02 15.66
N ASN A 211 -25.22 1.55 14.52
CA ASN A 211 -26.62 1.91 14.33
C ASN A 211 -27.53 0.67 14.46
N ASN A 212 -27.15 -0.46 13.88
CA ASN A 212 -27.91 -1.71 14.00
C ASN A 212 -27.99 -2.18 15.45
N LEU A 213 -26.87 -2.15 16.19
CA LEU A 213 -26.82 -2.50 17.61
C LEU A 213 -27.71 -1.59 18.48
N SER A 214 -27.80 -0.30 18.13
CA SER A 214 -28.66 0.65 18.86
C SER A 214 -30.14 0.40 18.64
N VAL A 215 -30.53 -0.31 17.59
CA VAL A 215 -31.92 -0.62 17.24
C VAL A 215 -32.32 -2.02 17.68
N ASP A 216 -31.44 -3.00 17.54
CA ASP A 216 -31.70 -4.41 17.82
C ASP A 216 -30.58 -5.00 18.71
N MET A 217 -30.78 -4.91 20.01
CA MET A 217 -29.84 -5.46 20.99
C MET A 217 -29.80 -6.99 20.99
N MET A 218 -30.81 -7.67 20.46
CA MET A 218 -30.82 -9.13 20.32
C MET A 218 -29.84 -9.59 19.22
N GLY A 219 -29.50 -8.71 18.28
CA GLY A 219 -28.55 -8.95 17.21
C GLY A 219 -27.07 -8.83 17.59
N TYR A 220 -26.72 -8.55 18.86
CA TYR A 220 -25.34 -8.29 19.29
C TYR A 220 -24.30 -9.30 18.79
N ARG A 221 -24.55 -10.59 18.97
CA ARG A 221 -23.61 -11.64 18.53
C ARG A 221 -23.39 -11.63 17.02
N ARG A 222 -24.43 -11.37 16.24
CA ARG A 222 -24.38 -11.25 14.78
C ARG A 222 -23.55 -10.03 14.37
N GLU A 223 -23.83 -8.87 14.95
CA GLU A 223 -23.11 -7.63 14.62
C GLU A 223 -21.65 -7.67 15.09
N ARG A 224 -21.35 -8.25 16.24
CA ARG A 224 -19.96 -8.48 16.69
C ARG A 224 -19.18 -9.34 15.70
N ASN A 225 -19.74 -10.45 15.23
CA ASN A 225 -19.11 -11.31 14.22
C ASN A 225 -18.94 -10.57 12.88
N ARG A 226 -19.91 -9.74 12.52
CA ARG A 226 -19.83 -8.88 11.34
C ARG A 226 -18.69 -7.87 11.46
N LEU A 227 -18.52 -7.19 12.59
CA LEU A 227 -17.43 -6.26 12.85
C LEU A 227 -16.07 -6.96 12.66
N MET A 228 -15.87 -8.12 13.26
CA MET A 228 -14.64 -8.88 13.10
C MET A 228 -14.34 -9.22 11.63
N LYS A 229 -15.36 -9.60 10.87
CA LYS A 229 -15.21 -9.88 9.43
C LYS A 229 -14.82 -8.63 8.65
N ILE A 230 -15.42 -7.48 8.95
CA ILE A 230 -15.13 -6.19 8.30
C ILE A 230 -13.66 -5.81 8.54
N PHE A 231 -13.19 -5.91 9.80
CA PHE A 231 -11.78 -5.64 10.13
C PHE A 231 -10.80 -6.55 9.40
N ASN A 232 -11.08 -7.85 9.36
CA ASN A 232 -10.22 -8.81 8.65
C ASN A 232 -10.17 -8.52 7.15
N THR A 233 -11.28 -8.13 6.54
CA THR A 233 -11.33 -7.73 5.13
C THR A 233 -10.51 -6.45 4.90
N SER A 234 -10.70 -5.42 5.72
CA SER A 234 -9.97 -4.16 5.63
C SER A 234 -8.46 -4.35 5.85
N LYS A 235 -8.07 -5.20 6.81
CA LYS A 235 -6.67 -5.59 7.03
C LYS A 235 -6.05 -6.20 5.78
N TYR A 236 -6.72 -7.18 5.19
CA TYR A 236 -6.25 -7.84 3.97
C TYR A 236 -6.09 -6.86 2.79
N GLU A 237 -7.06 -5.97 2.60
CA GLU A 237 -7.02 -4.95 1.55
C GLU A 237 -5.87 -3.97 1.75
N SER A 238 -5.62 -3.53 2.99
CA SER A 238 -4.49 -2.65 3.33
C SER A 238 -3.15 -3.35 3.09
N MET A 239 -2.99 -4.60 3.49
CA MET A 239 -1.77 -5.37 3.24
C MET A 239 -1.52 -5.54 1.74
N ARG A 240 -2.56 -5.82 0.96
CA ARG A 240 -2.45 -5.92 -0.50
C ARG A 240 -2.03 -4.59 -1.13
N LEU A 241 -2.57 -3.46 -0.65
CA LEU A 241 -2.17 -2.13 -1.09
C LEU A 241 -0.70 -1.86 -0.78
N ILE A 242 -0.25 -2.10 0.44
CA ILE A 242 1.13 -1.88 0.89
C ILE A 242 2.12 -2.67 0.01
N ARG A 243 1.86 -3.95 -0.23
CA ARG A 243 2.70 -4.78 -1.14
C ARG A 243 2.76 -4.20 -2.55
N THR A 244 1.63 -3.74 -3.05
CA THR A 244 1.55 -3.14 -4.39
C THR A 244 2.40 -1.88 -4.47
N GLU A 245 2.35 -1.01 -3.46
CA GLU A 245 3.12 0.23 -3.40
C GLU A 245 4.63 -0.04 -3.27
N HIS A 246 5.05 -1.03 -2.46
CA HIS A 246 6.45 -1.42 -2.39
C HIS A 246 7.01 -1.87 -3.74
N GLN A 247 6.26 -2.71 -4.44
CA GLN A 247 6.68 -3.17 -5.75
C GLN A 247 6.68 -2.04 -6.79
N ARG A 248 5.71 -1.13 -6.71
CA ARG A 248 5.69 0.08 -7.55
C ARG A 248 6.97 0.91 -7.38
N VAL A 249 7.37 1.16 -6.13
CA VAL A 249 8.60 1.90 -5.83
C VAL A 249 9.84 1.19 -6.40
N ASN A 250 9.95 -0.13 -6.19
CA ASN A 250 11.07 -0.90 -6.75
C ASN A 250 11.12 -0.78 -8.27
N MET A 251 10.01 -1.04 -8.95
CA MET A 251 9.96 -1.04 -10.42
C MET A 251 10.21 0.36 -11.01
N GLN A 252 9.68 1.40 -10.37
CA GLN A 252 9.89 2.77 -10.83
C GLN A 252 11.36 3.21 -10.65
N VAL A 253 11.99 2.86 -9.52
CA VAL A 253 13.43 3.11 -9.31
C VAL A 253 14.26 2.38 -10.35
N GLN A 254 13.99 1.10 -10.62
CA GLN A 254 14.69 0.32 -11.63
C GLN A 254 14.61 0.99 -13.01
N HIS A 255 13.40 1.37 -13.42
CA HIS A 255 13.20 2.02 -14.71
C HIS A 255 13.93 3.36 -14.82
N GLU A 256 13.80 4.24 -13.82
CA GLU A 256 14.49 5.54 -13.82
C GLU A 256 16.01 5.40 -13.85
N MET A 257 16.55 4.42 -13.11
CA MET A 257 17.99 4.12 -13.13
C MET A 257 18.43 3.56 -14.49
N ALA A 258 17.63 2.70 -15.11
CA ALA A 258 17.92 2.16 -16.43
C ALA A 258 17.92 3.25 -17.51
N VAL A 259 16.91 4.13 -17.50
CA VAL A 259 16.84 5.27 -18.44
C VAL A 259 18.03 6.22 -18.25
N ALA A 260 18.43 6.51 -17.02
CA ALA A 260 19.55 7.40 -16.71
C ALA A 260 20.91 6.83 -17.11
N ASN A 261 20.99 5.53 -17.39
CA ASN A 261 22.21 4.82 -17.77
C ASN A 261 22.15 4.23 -19.20
N ASP A 262 21.28 4.79 -20.05
CA ASP A 262 21.17 4.48 -21.48
C ASP A 262 20.88 2.99 -21.80
N PHE A 263 20.22 2.27 -20.87
CA PHE A 263 19.72 0.94 -21.18
C PHE A 263 18.64 1.02 -22.27
N THR A 264 18.69 0.08 -23.20
CA THR A 264 17.82 0.12 -24.40
C THR A 264 16.67 -0.87 -24.32
N HIS A 265 16.84 -1.94 -23.56
CA HIS A 265 15.87 -3.03 -23.44
C HIS A 265 15.76 -3.53 -22.01
N TYR A 266 14.64 -4.21 -21.71
CA TYR A 266 14.47 -4.98 -20.49
C TYR A 266 13.82 -6.32 -20.79
N THR A 267 14.10 -7.33 -19.95
CA THR A 267 13.52 -8.66 -20.05
C THR A 267 12.71 -8.96 -18.81
N TYR A 268 11.49 -9.45 -18.99
CA TYR A 268 10.55 -9.75 -17.91
C TYR A 268 11.00 -11.00 -17.12
N VAL A 269 11.07 -10.88 -15.79
CA VAL A 269 11.40 -11.95 -14.85
C VAL A 269 10.19 -12.30 -14.02
N ALA A 270 9.53 -13.40 -14.36
CA ALA A 270 8.40 -13.89 -13.61
C ALA A 270 8.87 -14.56 -12.30
N GLU A 271 8.13 -14.33 -11.22
CA GLU A 271 8.29 -15.03 -9.94
C GLU A 271 7.93 -16.51 -10.10
N SER A 272 8.44 -17.39 -9.21
CA SER A 272 8.24 -18.87 -9.33
C SER A 272 6.77 -19.29 -9.27
N GLY A 273 5.97 -18.60 -8.45
CA GLY A 273 4.51 -18.80 -8.30
C GLY A 273 3.67 -17.89 -9.18
N ALA A 274 4.24 -17.23 -10.18
CA ALA A 274 3.58 -16.22 -11.00
C ALA A 274 2.25 -16.70 -11.59
N CYS A 275 1.28 -15.78 -11.72
CA CYS A 275 0.01 -16.03 -12.36
C CYS A 275 0.18 -16.28 -13.87
N SER A 276 -0.90 -16.66 -14.55
CA SER A 276 -0.88 -16.95 -16.00
C SER A 276 -0.44 -15.74 -16.85
N ILE A 277 -0.86 -14.52 -16.46
CA ILE A 277 -0.49 -13.28 -17.16
C ILE A 277 1.02 -13.06 -17.08
N CYS A 278 1.58 -13.07 -15.87
CA CYS A 278 3.02 -12.88 -15.67
C CYS A 278 3.87 -13.99 -16.30
N LYS A 279 3.38 -15.25 -16.29
CA LYS A 279 4.05 -16.37 -16.97
C LYS A 279 4.12 -16.20 -18.48
N ALA A 280 3.09 -15.60 -19.09
CA ALA A 280 3.07 -15.35 -20.53
C ALA A 280 4.14 -14.30 -20.95
N LEU A 281 4.52 -13.41 -20.04
CA LEU A 281 5.56 -12.40 -20.26
C LEU A 281 6.98 -12.90 -19.90
N ALA A 282 7.09 -14.00 -19.16
CA ALA A 282 8.37 -14.51 -18.67
C ALA A 282 9.39 -14.73 -19.79
N GLY A 283 10.55 -14.09 -19.68
CA GLY A 283 11.64 -14.15 -20.66
C GLY A 283 11.44 -13.30 -21.91
N LYS A 284 10.30 -12.65 -22.08
CA LYS A 284 10.09 -11.70 -23.18
C LYS A 284 10.89 -10.42 -22.95
N THR A 285 11.43 -9.91 -24.02
CA THR A 285 12.25 -8.70 -24.05
C THR A 285 11.49 -7.58 -24.73
N PHE A 286 11.51 -6.40 -24.13
CA PHE A 286 10.87 -5.19 -24.64
C PHE A 286 11.89 -4.07 -24.76
N LYS A 287 11.61 -3.11 -25.61
CA LYS A 287 12.37 -1.86 -25.64
C LYS A 287 12.06 -1.04 -24.39
N ILE A 288 13.03 -0.24 -23.95
CA ILE A 288 12.85 0.63 -22.78
C ILE A 288 11.70 1.63 -22.96
N GLU A 289 11.45 2.09 -24.20
CA GLU A 289 10.35 2.99 -24.56
C GLU A 289 8.96 2.34 -24.43
N ASP A 290 8.88 1.02 -24.46
CA ASP A 290 7.65 0.23 -24.27
C ASP A 290 7.35 -0.08 -22.79
N TYR A 291 8.16 0.46 -21.86
CA TYR A 291 7.97 0.21 -20.44
C TYR A 291 6.67 0.82 -19.93
N GLU A 292 5.71 -0.03 -19.62
CA GLU A 292 4.42 0.37 -19.06
C GLU A 292 3.99 -0.63 -17.99
N MET A 293 3.95 -0.16 -16.73
CA MET A 293 3.50 -0.99 -15.60
C MET A 293 2.06 -1.44 -15.81
N GLY A 294 1.80 -2.74 -15.68
CA GLY A 294 0.48 -3.32 -15.88
C GLY A 294 0.18 -3.76 -17.32
N VAL A 295 1.08 -3.48 -18.27
CA VAL A 295 0.96 -3.88 -19.68
C VAL A 295 2.15 -4.73 -20.11
N SER A 296 3.34 -4.17 -20.15
CA SER A 296 4.60 -4.82 -20.57
C SER A 296 5.59 -5.03 -19.42
N ALA A 297 5.42 -4.29 -18.34
CA ALA A 297 6.28 -4.31 -17.15
C ALA A 297 5.51 -4.72 -15.89
N PRO A 298 6.21 -5.21 -14.82
CA PRO A 298 5.59 -5.66 -13.58
C PRO A 298 4.71 -4.61 -12.92
N LEU A 299 3.83 -5.12 -12.10
CA LEU A 299 2.56 -4.74 -11.53
C LEU A 299 1.39 -5.05 -12.47
N MET A 300 1.43 -6.24 -13.08
CA MET A 300 0.31 -6.74 -13.91
C MET A 300 -0.99 -6.89 -13.11
N HIS A 301 -0.91 -6.95 -11.79
CA HIS A 301 -2.04 -7.05 -10.86
C HIS A 301 -1.60 -6.61 -9.44
N PRO A 302 -2.53 -6.24 -8.54
CA PRO A 302 -2.19 -5.94 -7.15
C PRO A 302 -1.38 -7.07 -6.48
N ALA A 303 -0.36 -6.68 -5.69
CA ALA A 303 0.59 -7.58 -5.04
C ALA A 303 1.40 -8.47 -6.01
N CYS A 304 1.61 -8.04 -7.24
CA CYS A 304 2.57 -8.66 -8.16
C CYS A 304 3.99 -8.47 -7.63
N VAL A 305 4.80 -9.54 -7.64
CA VAL A 305 6.21 -9.53 -7.16
C VAL A 305 7.22 -9.86 -8.27
N CYS A 306 6.78 -9.85 -9.53
CA CYS A 306 7.66 -10.03 -10.68
C CYS A 306 8.62 -8.84 -10.85
N SER A 307 9.72 -9.03 -11.57
CA SER A 307 10.72 -8.00 -11.83
C SER A 307 11.13 -7.95 -13.31
N VAL A 308 12.08 -7.10 -13.61
CA VAL A 308 12.75 -7.02 -14.93
C VAL A 308 14.25 -6.89 -14.73
N TYR A 309 15.06 -7.33 -15.70
CA TYR A 309 16.44 -6.91 -15.76
C TYR A 309 16.69 -6.13 -17.06
N HIS A 310 17.60 -5.17 -17.01
CA HIS A 310 17.86 -4.26 -18.10
C HIS A 310 19.15 -4.62 -18.83
N HIS A 311 19.22 -4.34 -20.14
CA HIS A 311 20.41 -4.55 -20.94
C HIS A 311 20.50 -3.55 -22.10
N ILE A 312 21.70 -3.36 -22.62
CA ILE A 312 21.99 -2.47 -23.74
C ILE A 312 22.12 -3.32 -25.03
N GLU A 313 21.44 -2.88 -26.09
CA GLU A 313 21.66 -3.47 -27.41
C GLU A 313 23.07 -3.14 -27.91
N MET A 314 23.83 -4.15 -28.28
CA MET A 314 25.16 -4.04 -28.81
C MET A 314 25.28 -4.82 -30.11
N THR A 315 26.17 -4.37 -30.99
CA THR A 315 26.50 -5.09 -32.24
C THR A 315 27.75 -5.92 -32.03
N TYR A 316 27.68 -7.20 -32.38
CA TYR A 316 28.84 -8.10 -32.41
C TYR A 316 29.78 -7.78 -33.60
N ASP A 317 31.01 -8.30 -33.55
CA ASP A 317 32.01 -8.13 -34.64
C ASP A 317 31.52 -8.69 -35.99
N ASN A 318 30.55 -9.62 -35.97
CA ASN A 318 29.95 -10.19 -37.18
C ASN A 318 28.69 -9.42 -37.68
N GLY A 319 28.42 -8.25 -37.14
CA GLY A 319 27.29 -7.40 -37.50
C GLY A 319 25.95 -7.79 -36.91
N LYS A 320 25.87 -8.90 -36.13
CA LYS A 320 24.63 -9.27 -35.38
C LYS A 320 24.49 -8.41 -34.13
N LYS A 321 23.22 -8.18 -33.75
CA LYS A 321 22.89 -7.49 -32.49
C LYS A 321 22.75 -8.48 -31.35
N THR A 322 22.96 -8.01 -30.11
CA THR A 322 22.76 -8.81 -28.89
C THR A 322 21.32 -9.20 -28.71
N THR A 323 20.37 -8.45 -29.27
CA THR A 323 18.94 -8.65 -29.26
C THR A 323 18.43 -9.63 -30.31
N ASP A 324 19.21 -9.98 -31.35
CA ASP A 324 18.76 -10.88 -32.43
C ASP A 324 18.38 -12.30 -31.96
N ASP A 325 18.92 -12.74 -30.82
CA ASP A 325 18.61 -14.06 -30.23
C ASP A 325 17.58 -13.97 -29.09
N MET A 326 16.91 -12.81 -28.90
CA MET A 326 15.92 -12.57 -27.83
C MET A 326 14.49 -12.68 -28.36
N ASP A 327 13.56 -13.02 -27.51
CA ASP A 327 12.11 -12.98 -27.78
C ASP A 327 11.62 -11.54 -27.62
N ILE A 328 11.77 -10.73 -28.66
CA ILE A 328 11.37 -9.31 -28.68
C ILE A 328 9.85 -9.22 -28.86
N ALA A 329 9.21 -8.53 -27.96
CA ALA A 329 7.79 -8.23 -28.00
C ALA A 329 7.55 -6.70 -27.97
N SER A 330 6.42 -6.26 -28.46
CA SER A 330 5.92 -4.90 -28.32
C SER A 330 4.87 -4.83 -27.19
N LYS A 331 4.75 -3.69 -26.51
CA LYS A 331 3.66 -3.48 -25.57
C LYS A 331 2.27 -3.58 -26.24
N ASP A 332 2.18 -3.23 -27.52
CA ASP A 332 0.93 -3.26 -28.29
C ASP A 332 0.38 -4.70 -28.46
N ASP A 333 1.24 -5.72 -28.24
CA ASP A 333 0.82 -7.12 -28.28
C ASP A 333 -0.01 -7.51 -27.02
N TYR A 334 -0.10 -6.64 -26.02
CA TYR A 334 -0.68 -6.90 -24.69
C TYR A 334 -1.75 -5.89 -24.25
N ILE A 335 -2.07 -4.90 -25.10
CA ILE A 335 -3.18 -3.93 -24.91
C ILE A 335 -4.50 -4.52 -25.48
#